data_5dd1c9ca33be45938cbe8c08fdf6aff4
#
_entry.id   5dd1c9ca33be45938cbe8c08fdf6aff4
#
_cell.length_a   1.000
_cell.length_b   1.000
_cell.length_c   1.000
_cell.angle_alpha   90.00
_cell.angle_beta   90.00
_cell.angle_gamma   90.00
#
_symmetry.space_group_name_H-M   'P 1'
#
loop_
_entity.id
_entity.type
_entity.pdbx_description
1 polymer ?
#
loop_
_entity_poly.entity_id
_entity_poly.type
_entity_poly.pdbx_seq_one_letter_code
_entity_poly.pdbx_strand_id
1 'polypeptide(L)'
;MESNAMTSYKDTTPAARLDKQTLNKMVWRSCQLQAAFNYERMQSAGWLWAILPGLEKIHTNKDDLAASMTHNMDFLNTHPFFVTFVMGIVLSMEQQKTDIQTIRSVRISTAAPLGGIGDALFWYTLIPITAGLTANMAIDGSIMGPILYFVIAFGVEMVLRYALMYWSYNLGLTAVKMMTANAKAFTHAASVLGVFVVGALISNYGGGTKLGISIAN
;
A
#
# COMPACT_ATOMS: atom_id res chain seq x y z
N MET A 1 -0.23 -5.96 33.93
CA MET A 1 -1.48 -6.60 33.54
C MET A 1 -1.25 -7.26 32.17
N GLU A 2 -0.90 -8.53 32.17
CA GLU A 2 -0.91 -9.33 30.95
C GLU A 2 -2.36 -9.46 30.53
N SER A 3 -2.76 -8.77 29.47
CA SER A 3 -4.06 -8.96 28.89
C SER A 3 -4.06 -10.41 28.36
N ASN A 4 -5.01 -11.22 28.79
CA ASN A 4 -5.37 -12.49 28.15
C ASN A 4 -5.82 -12.19 26.72
N ALA A 5 -4.85 -11.87 25.85
CA ALA A 5 -5.13 -11.65 24.44
C ALA A 5 -5.63 -12.99 23.88
N MET A 6 -6.88 -13.01 23.44
CA MET A 6 -7.43 -14.18 22.76
C MET A 6 -6.49 -14.58 21.63
N THR A 7 -6.06 -15.82 21.63
CA THR A 7 -5.17 -16.39 20.60
C THR A 7 -5.97 -16.98 19.44
N SER A 8 -7.27 -17.27 19.65
CA SER A 8 -8.16 -17.86 18.66
C SER A 8 -9.57 -17.27 18.78
N TYR A 9 -10.31 -17.31 17.69
CA TYR A 9 -11.72 -16.92 17.65
C TYR A 9 -12.61 -17.96 18.33
N LYS A 10 -13.69 -17.49 18.94
CA LYS A 10 -14.72 -18.37 19.52
C LYS A 10 -15.54 -19.08 18.42
N ASP A 11 -15.90 -18.32 17.39
CA ASP A 11 -16.54 -18.84 16.19
C ASP A 11 -15.47 -19.19 15.17
N THR A 12 -15.27 -20.48 14.95
CA THR A 12 -14.30 -21.03 13.98
C THR A 12 -14.92 -21.35 12.62
N THR A 13 -16.22 -21.06 12.45
CA THR A 13 -16.91 -21.30 11.17
C THR A 13 -16.47 -20.27 10.14
N PRO A 14 -15.96 -20.68 8.96
CA PRO A 14 -15.59 -19.76 7.92
C PRO A 14 -16.76 -18.85 7.53
N ALA A 15 -16.49 -17.55 7.45
CA ALA A 15 -17.49 -16.56 7.09
C ALA A 15 -17.76 -16.57 5.57
N ALA A 16 -18.92 -16.05 5.19
CA ALA A 16 -19.25 -15.84 3.78
C ALA A 16 -18.26 -14.85 3.12
N ARG A 17 -18.11 -14.95 1.80
CA ARG A 17 -17.27 -14.02 1.04
C ARG A 17 -17.81 -12.61 1.13
N LEU A 18 -16.90 -11.65 1.25
CA LEU A 18 -17.24 -10.24 1.24
C LEU A 18 -17.76 -9.82 -0.15
N ASP A 19 -18.80 -9.02 -0.15
CA ASP A 19 -19.35 -8.43 -1.37
C ASP A 19 -18.46 -7.31 -1.93
N LYS A 20 -18.64 -7.02 -3.21
CA LYS A 20 -17.89 -5.99 -3.92
C LYS A 20 -18.03 -4.60 -3.31
N GLN A 21 -19.20 -4.28 -2.76
CA GLN A 21 -19.45 -2.97 -2.15
C GLN A 21 -18.57 -2.78 -0.91
N THR A 22 -18.45 -3.81 -0.09
CA THR A 22 -17.58 -3.79 1.10
C THR A 22 -16.10 -3.68 0.71
N LEU A 23 -15.64 -4.47 -0.27
CA LEU A 23 -14.26 -4.38 -0.76
C LEU A 23 -13.96 -2.96 -1.30
N ASN A 24 -14.85 -2.40 -2.12
CA ASN A 24 -14.68 -1.05 -2.67
C ASN A 24 -14.66 0.02 -1.56
N LYS A 25 -15.53 -0.10 -0.54
CA LYS A 25 -15.53 0.79 0.62
C LYS A 25 -14.18 0.77 1.34
N MET A 26 -13.58 -0.40 1.51
CA MET A 26 -12.26 -0.54 2.14
C MET A 26 -11.14 0.04 1.28
N VAL A 27 -11.19 -0.13 -0.06
CA VAL A 27 -10.24 0.52 -0.97
C VAL A 27 -10.28 2.03 -0.80
N TRP A 28 -11.45 2.66 -0.78
CA TRP A 28 -11.57 4.11 -0.57
C TRP A 28 -11.09 4.54 0.82
N ARG A 29 -11.45 3.80 1.87
CA ARG A 29 -10.95 4.09 3.23
C ARG A 29 -9.43 3.96 3.34
N SER A 30 -8.81 3.08 2.56
CA SER A 30 -7.36 2.91 2.55
C SER A 30 -6.59 4.14 2.05
N CYS A 31 -7.24 5.06 1.32
CA CYS A 31 -6.64 6.34 0.96
C CYS A 31 -6.34 7.23 2.19
N GLN A 32 -7.02 6.97 3.32
CA GLN A 32 -6.83 7.67 4.58
C GLN A 32 -5.88 6.93 5.54
N LEU A 33 -5.10 5.97 5.04
CA LEU A 33 -4.19 5.14 5.85
C LEU A 33 -3.30 5.94 6.81
N GLN A 34 -2.81 7.08 6.35
CA GLN A 34 -1.87 7.93 7.09
C GLN A 34 -2.55 9.07 7.86
N ALA A 35 -3.88 9.18 7.85
CA ALA A 35 -4.60 10.28 8.50
C ALA A 35 -4.42 10.31 10.03
N ALA A 36 -4.14 9.15 10.66
CA ALA A 36 -3.89 9.01 12.10
C ALA A 36 -2.51 8.38 12.37
N PHE A 37 -1.52 8.78 11.60
CA PHE A 37 -0.14 8.30 11.75
C PHE A 37 0.46 8.76 13.09
N ASN A 38 1.17 7.84 13.77
CA ASN A 38 1.91 8.14 15.00
C ASN A 38 3.18 7.29 15.09
N TYR A 39 4.15 7.73 15.92
CA TYR A 39 5.44 7.04 16.04
C TYR A 39 5.38 5.68 16.73
N GLU A 40 4.40 5.43 17.60
CA GLU A 40 4.29 4.20 18.35
C GLU A 40 3.81 3.03 17.49
N ARG A 41 2.79 3.27 16.66
CA ARG A 41 2.10 2.22 15.89
C ARG A 41 2.04 2.48 14.39
N MET A 42 2.66 3.55 13.93
CA MET A 42 2.72 4.00 12.54
C MET A 42 1.34 4.13 11.91
N GLN A 43 0.98 3.26 10.98
CA GLN A 43 -0.24 3.31 10.18
C GLN A 43 -1.41 2.53 10.79
N SER A 44 -1.27 1.95 11.98
CA SER A 44 -2.24 0.98 12.52
C SER A 44 -3.67 1.51 12.66
N ALA A 45 -3.85 2.75 13.08
CA ALA A 45 -5.18 3.35 13.24
C ALA A 45 -5.89 3.53 11.89
N GLY A 46 -5.18 4.03 10.89
CA GLY A 46 -5.70 4.14 9.52
C GLY A 46 -5.94 2.77 8.87
N TRP A 47 -5.11 1.79 9.20
CA TRP A 47 -5.31 0.40 8.79
C TRP A 47 -6.61 -0.17 9.36
N LEU A 48 -6.81 -0.08 10.69
CA LEU A 48 -8.05 -0.57 11.30
C LEU A 48 -9.27 0.14 10.74
N TRP A 49 -9.22 1.47 10.58
CA TRP A 49 -10.29 2.25 9.96
C TRP A 49 -10.64 1.72 8.55
N ALA A 50 -9.63 1.39 7.77
CA ALA A 50 -9.83 0.94 6.40
C ALA A 50 -10.41 -0.48 6.33
N ILE A 51 -9.90 -1.44 7.15
CA ILE A 51 -10.30 -2.84 7.10
C ILE A 51 -11.60 -3.14 7.87
N LEU A 52 -12.00 -2.27 8.81
CA LEU A 52 -13.12 -2.48 9.72
C LEU A 52 -14.43 -2.93 9.04
N PRO A 53 -14.86 -2.36 7.90
CA PRO A 53 -16.10 -2.81 7.26
C PRO A 53 -16.09 -4.28 6.85
N GLY A 54 -14.93 -4.84 6.56
CA GLY A 54 -14.76 -6.27 6.27
C GLY A 54 -14.82 -7.10 7.56
N LEU A 55 -14.14 -6.65 8.61
CA LEU A 55 -14.11 -7.35 9.90
C LEU A 55 -15.51 -7.45 10.52
N GLU A 56 -16.30 -6.37 10.47
CA GLU A 56 -17.69 -6.35 10.96
C GLU A 56 -18.59 -7.35 10.25
N LYS A 57 -18.34 -7.65 8.97
CA LYS A 57 -19.09 -8.67 8.23
C LYS A 57 -18.60 -10.09 8.49
N ILE A 58 -17.30 -10.26 8.74
CA ILE A 58 -16.68 -11.55 9.01
C ILE A 58 -16.97 -12.03 10.44
N HIS A 59 -16.92 -11.13 11.41
CA HIS A 59 -17.09 -11.43 12.82
C HIS A 59 -18.42 -10.90 13.33
N THR A 60 -19.43 -11.78 13.37
CA THR A 60 -20.76 -11.46 13.93
C THR A 60 -20.79 -11.54 15.46
N ASN A 61 -19.85 -12.29 16.05
CA ASN A 61 -19.66 -12.33 17.50
C ASN A 61 -18.85 -11.10 17.93
N LYS A 62 -19.35 -10.39 18.93
CA LYS A 62 -18.72 -9.14 19.43
C LYS A 62 -17.35 -9.36 20.05
N ASP A 63 -17.12 -10.50 20.72
CA ASP A 63 -15.83 -10.80 21.34
C ASP A 63 -14.79 -11.11 20.27
N ASP A 64 -15.17 -11.83 19.21
CA ASP A 64 -14.29 -12.12 18.08
C ASP A 64 -13.97 -10.86 17.26
N LEU A 65 -14.96 -9.99 17.06
CA LEU A 65 -14.73 -8.69 16.44
C LEU A 65 -13.76 -7.84 17.27
N ALA A 66 -13.95 -7.78 18.59
CA ALA A 66 -13.07 -7.05 19.48
C ALA A 66 -11.63 -7.61 19.45
N ALA A 67 -11.48 -8.94 19.44
CA ALA A 67 -10.19 -9.61 19.30
C ALA A 67 -9.52 -9.27 17.95
N SER A 68 -10.28 -9.34 16.86
CA SER A 68 -9.81 -8.98 15.53
C SER A 68 -9.39 -7.49 15.45
N MET A 69 -10.21 -6.57 15.96
CA MET A 69 -9.86 -5.16 16.03
C MET A 69 -8.58 -4.92 16.85
N THR A 70 -8.43 -5.61 17.99
CA THR A 70 -7.28 -5.46 18.88
C THR A 70 -5.98 -5.81 18.17
N HIS A 71 -5.89 -6.98 17.55
CA HIS A 71 -4.66 -7.36 16.86
C HIS A 71 -4.42 -6.56 15.57
N ASN A 72 -5.49 -6.02 14.94
CA ASN A 72 -5.35 -5.13 13.79
C ASN A 72 -4.88 -3.71 14.18
N MET A 73 -4.89 -3.35 15.48
CA MET A 73 -4.25 -2.13 15.99
C MET A 73 -2.76 -2.28 16.32
N ASP A 74 -2.16 -3.44 16.14
CA ASP A 74 -0.72 -3.62 16.28
C ASP A 74 0.05 -2.82 15.23
N PHE A 75 1.33 -2.59 15.52
CA PHE A 75 2.24 -1.88 14.62
C PHE A 75 2.10 -2.32 13.17
N LEU A 76 1.96 -1.36 12.27
CA LEU A 76 1.95 -1.57 10.83
C LEU A 76 2.67 -0.41 10.13
N ASN A 77 3.64 -0.76 9.29
CA ASN A 77 4.28 0.18 8.37
C ASN A 77 4.48 -0.48 7.02
N THR A 78 3.90 0.11 5.97
CA THR A 78 4.00 -0.37 4.58
C THR A 78 3.85 0.80 3.63
N HIS A 79 4.18 0.60 2.35
CA HIS A 79 3.92 1.63 1.35
C HIS A 79 2.40 1.83 1.16
N PRO A 80 1.88 3.07 1.23
CA PRO A 80 0.44 3.33 1.21
C PRO A 80 -0.29 2.75 0.00
N PHE A 81 0.35 2.71 -1.18
CA PHE A 81 -0.26 2.22 -2.41
C PHE A 81 -0.37 0.70 -2.46
N PHE A 82 0.42 0.00 -1.67
CA PHE A 82 0.36 -1.46 -1.54
C PHE A 82 -0.48 -1.97 -0.37
N VAL A 83 -1.01 -1.09 0.46
CA VAL A 83 -1.73 -1.48 1.67
C VAL A 83 -2.91 -2.41 1.38
N THR A 84 -3.60 -2.22 0.26
CA THR A 84 -4.75 -3.06 -0.14
C THR A 84 -4.36 -4.49 -0.49
N PHE A 85 -3.10 -4.73 -0.90
CA PHE A 85 -2.58 -6.08 -1.07
C PHE A 85 -2.50 -6.83 0.27
N VAL A 86 -1.93 -6.19 1.30
CA VAL A 86 -1.88 -6.75 2.65
C VAL A 86 -3.29 -6.97 3.19
N MET A 87 -4.18 -5.99 2.94
CA MET A 87 -5.57 -6.02 3.40
C MET A 87 -6.34 -7.21 2.83
N GLY A 88 -6.22 -7.48 1.53
CA GLY A 88 -6.90 -8.61 0.91
C GLY A 88 -6.44 -9.96 1.48
N ILE A 89 -5.13 -10.12 1.75
CA ILE A 89 -4.59 -11.33 2.38
C ILE A 89 -5.16 -11.50 3.78
N VAL A 90 -5.09 -10.45 4.61
CA VAL A 90 -5.59 -10.49 5.99
C VAL A 90 -7.08 -10.80 6.01
N LEU A 91 -7.88 -10.17 5.17
CA LEU A 91 -9.33 -10.45 5.06
C LEU A 91 -9.63 -11.89 4.65
N SER A 92 -8.83 -12.46 3.74
CA SER A 92 -8.97 -13.88 3.35
C SER A 92 -8.70 -14.82 4.52
N MET A 93 -7.71 -14.50 5.37
CA MET A 93 -7.37 -15.29 6.56
C MET A 93 -8.41 -15.09 7.67
N GLU A 94 -8.88 -13.88 7.90
CA GLU A 94 -9.97 -13.56 8.84
C GLU A 94 -11.26 -14.31 8.47
N GLN A 95 -11.59 -14.32 7.17
CA GLN A 95 -12.76 -15.05 6.66
C GLN A 95 -12.69 -16.56 6.95
N GLN A 96 -11.49 -17.14 6.89
CA GLN A 96 -11.25 -18.54 7.19
C GLN A 96 -11.10 -18.81 8.70
N LYS A 97 -11.22 -17.78 9.54
CA LYS A 97 -11.02 -17.88 11.00
C LYS A 97 -9.65 -18.45 11.37
N THR A 98 -8.63 -18.08 10.60
CA THR A 98 -7.25 -18.47 10.86
C THR A 98 -6.82 -17.97 12.24
N ASP A 99 -5.89 -18.69 12.87
CA ASP A 99 -5.30 -18.29 14.15
C ASP A 99 -4.75 -16.88 14.14
N ILE A 100 -5.03 -16.11 15.20
CA ILE A 100 -4.69 -14.68 15.31
C ILE A 100 -3.18 -14.45 15.19
N GLN A 101 -2.34 -15.32 15.78
CA GLN A 101 -0.89 -15.16 15.72
C GLN A 101 -0.36 -15.38 14.29
N THR A 102 -0.97 -16.31 13.56
CA THR A 102 -0.68 -16.54 12.15
C THR A 102 -1.05 -15.32 11.30
N ILE A 103 -2.23 -14.73 11.52
CA ILE A 103 -2.66 -13.48 10.82
C ILE A 103 -1.67 -12.34 11.10
N ARG A 104 -1.29 -12.13 12.36
CA ARG A 104 -0.29 -11.13 12.77
C ARG A 104 1.04 -11.31 12.04
N SER A 105 1.55 -12.54 12.06
CA SER A 105 2.85 -12.87 11.45
C SER A 105 2.83 -12.64 9.94
N VAL A 106 1.78 -13.07 9.25
CA VAL A 106 1.63 -12.87 7.81
C VAL A 106 1.47 -11.39 7.47
N ARG A 107 0.68 -10.63 8.25
CA ARG A 107 0.51 -9.19 8.05
C ARG A 107 1.85 -8.46 8.11
N ILE A 108 2.66 -8.70 9.16
CA ILE A 108 3.94 -8.03 9.35
C ILE A 108 4.95 -8.46 8.29
N SER A 109 5.08 -9.77 8.04
CA SER A 109 6.03 -10.30 7.05
C SER A 109 5.72 -9.88 5.62
N THR A 110 4.44 -9.61 5.32
CA THR A 110 4.01 -9.12 4.00
C THR A 110 4.18 -7.60 3.90
N ALA A 111 3.82 -6.84 4.93
CA ALA A 111 3.83 -5.39 4.90
C ALA A 111 5.25 -4.79 4.81
N ALA A 112 6.21 -5.36 5.55
CA ALA A 112 7.55 -4.79 5.67
C ALA A 112 8.32 -4.72 4.32
N PRO A 113 8.41 -5.79 3.49
CA PRO A 113 9.09 -5.69 2.20
C PRO A 113 8.40 -4.74 1.22
N LEU A 114 7.07 -4.57 1.34
CA LEU A 114 6.30 -3.69 0.47
C LEU A 114 6.62 -2.21 0.65
N GLY A 115 7.14 -1.82 1.82
CA GLY A 115 7.67 -0.48 2.04
C GLY A 115 8.75 -0.15 1.02
N GLY A 116 9.84 -0.91 1.02
CA GLY A 116 10.98 -0.67 0.11
C GLY A 116 10.65 -0.87 -1.37
N ILE A 117 9.81 -1.88 -1.71
CA ILE A 117 9.36 -2.09 -3.09
C ILE A 117 8.52 -0.89 -3.56
N GLY A 118 7.62 -0.42 -2.70
CA GLY A 118 6.77 0.73 -3.02
C GLY A 118 7.56 2.02 -3.19
N ASP A 119 8.55 2.27 -2.33
CA ASP A 119 9.42 3.45 -2.45
C ASP A 119 10.15 3.46 -3.81
N ALA A 120 10.70 2.31 -4.21
CA ALA A 120 11.38 2.19 -5.51
C ALA A 120 10.42 2.42 -6.69
N LEU A 121 9.22 1.85 -6.65
CA LEU A 121 8.26 1.94 -7.74
C LEU A 121 7.59 3.32 -7.84
N PHE A 122 7.25 3.92 -6.72
CA PHE A 122 6.45 5.15 -6.71
C PHE A 122 7.31 6.40 -6.48
N TRP A 123 8.05 6.49 -5.36
CA TRP A 123 8.80 7.68 -5.03
C TRP A 123 10.01 7.90 -5.92
N TYR A 124 10.70 6.83 -6.33
CA TYR A 124 11.88 6.93 -7.17
C TYR A 124 11.62 6.70 -8.66
N THR A 125 10.39 6.29 -9.06
CA THR A 125 10.09 6.00 -10.47
C THR A 125 8.84 6.75 -10.94
N LEU A 126 7.65 6.37 -10.50
CA LEU A 126 6.39 6.92 -11.03
C LEU A 126 6.29 8.44 -10.85
N ILE A 127 6.53 8.93 -9.64
CA ILE A 127 6.39 10.35 -9.30
C ILE A 127 7.37 11.22 -10.09
N PRO A 128 8.69 10.94 -10.13
CA PRO A 128 9.63 11.72 -10.94
C PRO A 128 9.34 11.67 -12.43
N ILE A 129 8.97 10.50 -12.97
CA ILE A 129 8.62 10.37 -14.39
C ILE A 129 7.42 11.25 -14.72
N THR A 130 6.33 11.13 -13.94
CA THR A 130 5.11 11.89 -14.19
C THR A 130 5.37 13.38 -14.04
N ALA A 131 6.13 13.80 -13.01
CA ALA A 131 6.51 15.18 -12.82
C ALA A 131 7.32 15.74 -14.01
N GLY A 132 8.31 14.96 -14.49
CA GLY A 132 9.14 15.37 -15.63
C GLY A 132 8.35 15.52 -16.93
N LEU A 133 7.41 14.61 -17.19
CA LEU A 133 6.56 14.67 -18.38
C LEU A 133 5.61 15.87 -18.38
N THR A 134 5.15 16.30 -17.20
CA THR A 134 4.14 17.36 -17.06
C THR A 134 4.74 18.73 -16.72
N ALA A 135 6.00 18.78 -16.28
CA ALA A 135 6.66 20.00 -15.83
C ALA A 135 6.76 21.08 -16.94
N ASN A 136 7.11 20.67 -18.17
CA ASN A 136 7.22 21.62 -19.28
C ASN A 136 5.90 22.34 -19.55
N MET A 137 4.77 21.63 -19.46
CA MET A 137 3.44 22.22 -19.64
C MET A 137 3.16 23.29 -18.55
N ALA A 138 3.62 23.04 -17.33
CA ALA A 138 3.46 23.99 -16.22
C ALA A 138 4.41 25.20 -16.36
N ILE A 139 5.64 25.00 -16.84
CA ILE A 139 6.60 26.07 -17.12
C ILE A 139 6.06 27.00 -18.22
N ASP A 140 5.40 26.46 -19.23
CA ASP A 140 4.73 27.20 -20.31
C ASP A 140 3.44 27.90 -19.84
N GLY A 141 3.13 27.86 -18.54
CA GLY A 141 1.96 28.52 -17.95
C GLY A 141 0.65 27.74 -18.13
N SER A 142 0.69 26.49 -18.61
CA SER A 142 -0.48 25.66 -18.78
C SER A 142 -0.91 24.97 -17.50
N ILE A 143 -2.14 25.21 -17.06
CA ILE A 143 -2.74 24.51 -15.89
C ILE A 143 -2.90 23.01 -16.15
N MET A 144 -2.83 22.57 -17.40
CA MET A 144 -2.94 21.16 -17.77
C MET A 144 -1.78 20.32 -17.25
N GLY A 145 -0.61 20.90 -17.02
CA GLY A 145 0.54 20.20 -16.43
C GLY A 145 0.21 19.60 -15.05
N PRO A 146 -0.13 20.42 -14.03
CA PRO A 146 -0.55 19.93 -12.71
C PRO A 146 -1.77 19.00 -12.74
N ILE A 147 -2.76 19.26 -13.59
CA ILE A 147 -3.94 18.40 -13.73
C ILE A 147 -3.53 17.03 -14.24
N LEU A 148 -2.74 16.97 -15.29
CA LEU A 148 -2.30 15.70 -15.88
C LEU A 148 -1.40 14.91 -14.91
N TYR A 149 -0.51 15.59 -14.18
CA TYR A 149 0.27 14.98 -13.11
C TYR A 149 -0.63 14.28 -12.10
N PHE A 150 -1.63 14.99 -11.58
CA PHE A 150 -2.56 14.44 -10.60
C PHE A 150 -3.36 13.25 -11.16
N VAL A 151 -3.89 13.39 -12.37
CA VAL A 151 -4.71 12.33 -13.01
C VAL A 151 -3.88 11.06 -13.23
N ILE A 152 -2.65 11.18 -13.69
CA ILE A 152 -1.78 10.01 -13.91
C ILE A 152 -1.38 9.40 -12.56
N ALA A 153 -0.84 10.18 -11.63
CA ALA A 153 -0.35 9.67 -10.34
C ALA A 153 -1.49 9.03 -9.54
N PHE A 154 -2.60 9.74 -9.36
CA PHE A 154 -3.77 9.24 -8.62
C PHE A 154 -4.48 8.11 -9.36
N GLY A 155 -4.58 8.19 -10.67
CA GLY A 155 -5.20 7.15 -11.49
C GLY A 155 -4.46 5.82 -11.38
N VAL A 156 -3.13 5.82 -11.51
CA VAL A 156 -2.29 4.62 -11.32
C VAL A 156 -2.44 4.07 -9.92
N GLU A 157 -2.40 4.94 -8.90
CA GLU A 157 -2.60 4.55 -7.50
C GLU A 157 -3.94 3.83 -7.30
N MET A 158 -5.04 4.41 -7.77
CA MET A 158 -6.38 3.84 -7.59
C MET A 158 -6.55 2.52 -8.33
N VAL A 159 -6.07 2.42 -9.57
CA VAL A 159 -6.10 1.15 -10.33
C VAL A 159 -5.35 0.05 -9.57
N LEU A 160 -4.17 0.35 -9.05
CA LEU A 160 -3.39 -0.60 -8.27
C LEU A 160 -4.10 -1.00 -6.98
N ARG A 161 -4.65 -0.06 -6.21
CA ARG A 161 -5.40 -0.36 -4.98
C ARG A 161 -6.56 -1.31 -5.23
N TYR A 162 -7.34 -1.10 -6.28
CA TYR A 162 -8.42 -2.00 -6.65
C TYR A 162 -7.90 -3.35 -7.11
N ALA A 163 -6.96 -3.38 -8.06
CA ALA A 163 -6.40 -4.61 -8.60
C ALA A 163 -5.80 -5.48 -7.49
N LEU A 164 -4.99 -4.89 -6.62
CA LEU A 164 -4.30 -5.59 -5.53
C LEU A 164 -5.28 -6.10 -4.46
N MET A 165 -6.32 -5.32 -4.09
CA MET A 165 -7.35 -5.78 -3.17
C MET A 165 -8.03 -7.04 -3.68
N TYR A 166 -8.55 -7.02 -4.90
CA TYR A 166 -9.28 -8.15 -5.45
C TYR A 166 -8.38 -9.36 -5.71
N TRP A 167 -7.17 -9.11 -6.22
CA TRP A 167 -6.22 -10.17 -6.50
C TRP A 167 -5.78 -10.89 -5.22
N SER A 168 -5.35 -10.15 -4.21
CA SER A 168 -4.87 -10.73 -2.95
C SER A 168 -5.98 -11.36 -2.11
N TYR A 169 -7.17 -10.78 -2.09
CA TYR A 169 -8.33 -11.35 -1.41
C TYR A 169 -8.75 -12.70 -2.01
N ASN A 170 -8.68 -12.83 -3.35
CA ASN A 170 -9.04 -14.07 -4.03
C ASN A 170 -7.98 -15.18 -3.85
N LEU A 171 -6.71 -14.83 -3.81
CA LEU A 171 -5.60 -15.78 -3.72
C LEU A 171 -5.16 -16.06 -2.27
N GLY A 172 -5.48 -15.19 -1.33
CA GLY A 172 -5.06 -15.31 0.07
C GLY A 172 -3.54 -15.47 0.19
N LEU A 173 -3.07 -16.47 0.95
CA LEU A 173 -1.65 -16.74 1.18
C LEU A 173 -0.86 -17.06 -0.09
N THR A 174 -1.50 -17.54 -1.15
CA THR A 174 -0.83 -17.80 -2.43
C THR A 174 -0.31 -16.50 -3.05
N ALA A 175 -1.00 -15.37 -2.84
CA ALA A 175 -0.56 -14.06 -3.32
C ALA A 175 0.79 -13.66 -2.72
N VAL A 176 1.05 -13.97 -1.44
CA VAL A 176 2.34 -13.70 -0.78
C VAL A 176 3.48 -14.43 -1.49
N LYS A 177 3.29 -15.73 -1.77
CA LYS A 177 4.31 -16.54 -2.44
C LYS A 177 4.62 -16.01 -3.84
N MET A 178 3.60 -15.64 -4.61
CA MET A 178 3.77 -15.08 -5.96
C MET A 178 4.50 -13.74 -5.93
N MET A 179 4.16 -12.88 -4.98
CA MET A 179 4.77 -11.56 -4.85
C MET A 179 6.24 -11.67 -4.43
N THR A 180 6.56 -12.47 -3.41
CA THR A 180 7.94 -12.63 -2.93
C THR A 180 8.85 -13.24 -3.99
N ALA A 181 8.36 -14.17 -4.80
CA ALA A 181 9.13 -14.79 -5.89
C ALA A 181 9.57 -13.76 -6.95
N ASN A 182 8.76 -12.72 -7.20
CA ASN A 182 9.02 -11.73 -8.25
C ASN A 182 9.51 -10.37 -7.71
N ALA A 183 9.51 -10.17 -6.40
CA ALA A 183 9.81 -8.88 -5.77
C ALA A 183 11.15 -8.28 -6.20
N LYS A 184 12.21 -9.08 -6.23
CA LYS A 184 13.56 -8.63 -6.63
C LYS A 184 13.60 -8.16 -8.09
N ALA A 185 12.93 -8.86 -9.00
CA ALA A 185 12.89 -8.49 -10.41
C ALA A 185 12.14 -7.17 -10.61
N PHE A 186 10.99 -6.99 -9.93
CA PHE A 186 10.24 -5.74 -9.98
C PHE A 186 11.02 -4.56 -9.42
N THR A 187 11.63 -4.73 -8.24
CA THR A 187 12.42 -3.66 -7.62
C THR A 187 13.63 -3.27 -8.47
N HIS A 188 14.33 -4.26 -9.04
CA HIS A 188 15.47 -4.01 -9.91
C HIS A 188 15.06 -3.25 -11.19
N ALA A 189 14.02 -3.71 -11.87
CA ALA A 189 13.50 -3.05 -13.08
C ALA A 189 13.05 -1.62 -12.79
N ALA A 190 12.34 -1.39 -11.70
CA ALA A 190 11.90 -0.05 -11.28
C ALA A 190 13.09 0.86 -10.95
N SER A 191 14.10 0.35 -10.24
CA SER A 191 15.29 1.13 -9.90
C SER A 191 16.07 1.55 -11.14
N VAL A 192 16.26 0.64 -12.10
CA VAL A 192 16.95 0.96 -13.38
C VAL A 192 16.17 2.03 -14.14
N LEU A 193 14.86 1.87 -14.27
CA LEU A 193 14.02 2.86 -14.96
C LEU A 193 14.03 4.22 -14.24
N GLY A 194 13.92 4.23 -12.92
CA GLY A 194 13.94 5.45 -12.12
C GLY A 194 15.25 6.22 -12.25
N VAL A 195 16.40 5.52 -12.16
CA VAL A 195 17.72 6.14 -12.34
C VAL A 195 17.89 6.69 -13.75
N PHE A 196 17.46 5.95 -14.77
CA PHE A 196 17.50 6.40 -16.15
C PHE A 196 16.71 7.69 -16.37
N VAL A 197 15.47 7.73 -15.86
CA VAL A 197 14.61 8.91 -16.01
C VAL A 197 15.13 10.10 -15.22
N VAL A 198 15.56 9.91 -13.98
CA VAL A 198 16.18 10.98 -13.18
C VAL A 198 17.43 11.53 -13.87
N GLY A 199 18.29 10.65 -14.43
CA GLY A 199 19.45 11.06 -15.21
C GLY A 199 19.08 11.87 -16.46
N ALA A 200 18.05 11.45 -17.19
CA ALA A 200 17.53 12.18 -18.35
C ALA A 200 16.94 13.56 -17.96
N LEU A 201 16.22 13.65 -16.84
CA LEU A 201 15.69 14.90 -16.31
C LEU A 201 16.82 15.87 -15.91
N ILE A 202 17.83 15.38 -15.20
CA ILE A 202 19.00 16.18 -14.83
C ILE A 202 19.70 16.70 -16.08
N SER A 203 19.89 15.87 -17.09
CA SER A 203 20.50 16.25 -18.36
C SER A 203 19.69 17.33 -19.10
N ASN A 204 18.36 17.17 -19.13
CA ASN A 204 17.48 18.09 -19.86
C ASN A 204 17.33 19.44 -19.14
N TYR A 205 17.13 19.42 -17.82
CA TYR A 205 16.93 20.65 -17.03
C TYR A 205 18.24 21.23 -16.49
N GLY A 206 19.26 20.42 -16.20
CA GLY A 206 20.58 20.85 -15.73
C GLY A 206 21.44 21.46 -16.83
N GLY A 207 21.24 21.10 -18.09
CA GLY A 207 21.91 21.72 -19.22
C GLY A 207 21.42 23.12 -19.56
N GLY A 208 20.21 23.49 -19.18
CA GLY A 208 19.62 24.83 -19.37
C GLY A 208 19.96 25.82 -18.26
N THR A 209 20.18 25.36 -17.05
CA THR A 209 20.77 26.16 -15.97
C THR A 209 22.27 26.04 -16.07
N LYS A 210 22.96 27.11 -16.47
CA LYS A 210 24.41 27.25 -16.26
C LYS A 210 24.66 27.15 -14.75
N LEU A 211 24.73 25.92 -14.22
CA LEU A 211 25.40 25.69 -12.96
C LEU A 211 26.82 26.14 -13.19
N GLY A 212 27.15 27.36 -12.67
CA GLY A 212 28.47 27.99 -12.79
C GLY A 212 29.53 27.23 -12.01
N ILE A 213 29.72 25.97 -12.33
CA ILE A 213 30.94 25.23 -12.03
C ILE A 213 31.83 25.46 -13.24
N SER A 214 32.43 26.62 -13.33
CA SER A 214 33.67 26.85 -14.07
C SER A 214 34.70 26.00 -13.36
N ILE A 215 34.99 24.84 -13.91
CA ILE A 215 36.22 24.14 -13.62
C ILE A 215 37.30 25.02 -14.28
N ALA A 216 37.91 25.91 -13.48
CA ALA A 216 39.08 26.67 -13.90
C ALA A 216 40.17 25.68 -14.31
N ASN A 217 40.62 25.77 -15.55
CA ASN A 217 41.86 25.20 -16.05
C ASN A 217 43.05 25.75 -15.29
#